data_0c42700333dd3a512e12c1cc49161360
#
_entry.id   0c42700333dd3a512e12c1cc49161360
#
_cell.length_a   1.000
_cell.length_b   1.000
_cell.length_c   1.000
_cell.angle_alpha   90.00
_cell.angle_beta   90.00
_cell.angle_gamma   90.00
#
_symmetry.space_group_name_H-M   'P 1'
#
loop_
_entity.id
_entity.type
_entity.pdbx_description
1 polymer ?
#
loop_
_entity_poly.entity_id
_entity_poly.type
_entity_poly.pdbx_seq_one_letter_code
_entity_poly.pdbx_strand_id
1 'polypeptide(L)'
;MHRWRARRRDTGTLLDQAPGGHPVHALLPEEITAILDVTERWGAIDRSHRKLAHRGSYQGVVWVSPATFRRVLIEHGLTLPELQPRSRSEKRPWPDWLVWAPNRIWIWDATHFTRCRRVCFAIVDVVSRKWIDTLVSIEETVTQVQVLFDHALEIEDLLERLTDERLDLDPDDPRRPILLAVSDNGPPMSAHTTRAYMALMAIAQHHGRPGVPQDQAWIESFFGHVKAEWPHLETITNPTLLEAELARVRTEYNSVRLHEAIGYVTPDDEHEGRGEAIRQARRDGLDRARQRRLDYHRRTSNNPSGETPCIG
;
A
#
# COMPACT_ATOMS: atom_id res chain seq x y z
N MET A 1 19.67 -5.24 -52.41
CA MET A 1 18.48 -5.45 -53.26
C MET A 1 18.07 -6.93 -53.43
N HIS A 2 18.96 -7.92 -53.43
CA HIS A 2 18.61 -9.35 -53.61
C HIS A 2 17.68 -9.91 -52.51
N ARG A 3 17.90 -9.56 -51.29
CA ARG A 3 17.14 -10.10 -50.11
C ARG A 3 15.64 -9.74 -50.13
N TRP A 4 15.29 -8.52 -50.55
CA TRP A 4 13.90 -8.05 -50.68
C TRP A 4 13.15 -8.69 -51.85
N ARG A 5 13.85 -8.92 -52.99
CA ARG A 5 13.27 -9.61 -54.14
C ARG A 5 13.02 -11.09 -53.88
N ALA A 6 13.94 -11.75 -53.16
CA ALA A 6 13.74 -13.13 -52.72
C ALA A 6 12.52 -13.23 -51.77
N ARG A 7 12.45 -12.37 -50.75
CA ARG A 7 11.33 -12.35 -49.79
C ARG A 7 9.98 -12.14 -50.49
N ARG A 8 9.88 -11.18 -51.41
CA ARG A 8 8.65 -10.94 -52.17
C ARG A 8 8.24 -12.14 -53.04
N ARG A 9 9.20 -12.86 -53.55
CA ARG A 9 8.97 -14.06 -54.37
C ARG A 9 8.46 -15.22 -53.53
N ASP A 10 9.04 -15.41 -52.32
CA ASP A 10 8.78 -16.56 -51.46
C ASP A 10 7.54 -16.38 -50.61
N THR A 11 7.20 -15.16 -50.18
CA THR A 11 6.11 -14.85 -49.28
C THR A 11 4.99 -13.98 -49.88
N GLY A 12 5.16 -13.47 -51.12
CA GLY A 12 4.21 -12.58 -51.78
C GLY A 12 4.11 -11.17 -51.18
N THR A 13 4.81 -10.89 -50.07
CA THR A 13 4.72 -9.62 -49.33
C THR A 13 6.09 -9.12 -48.89
N LEU A 14 6.22 -7.79 -48.72
CA LEU A 14 7.36 -7.14 -48.10
C LEU A 14 7.13 -6.77 -46.64
N LEU A 15 5.93 -7.04 -46.10
CA LEU A 15 5.64 -6.80 -44.71
C LEU A 15 6.55 -7.67 -43.82
N ASP A 16 7.02 -7.10 -42.72
CA ASP A 16 7.78 -7.85 -41.76
C ASP A 16 6.89 -8.92 -41.13
N GLN A 17 7.36 -10.16 -41.22
CA GLN A 17 6.71 -11.24 -40.48
C GLN A 17 7.02 -11.08 -39.01
N ALA A 18 6.05 -11.42 -38.14
CA ALA A 18 6.31 -11.53 -36.71
C ALA A 18 7.54 -12.45 -36.49
N PRO A 19 8.43 -12.13 -35.55
CA PRO A 19 9.55 -13.00 -35.23
C PRO A 19 9.05 -14.41 -34.99
N GLY A 20 9.52 -15.38 -35.78
CA GLY A 20 9.19 -16.77 -35.58
C GLY A 20 9.83 -17.32 -34.32
N GLY A 21 9.17 -18.31 -33.70
CA GLY A 21 9.64 -18.98 -32.49
C GLY A 21 8.96 -18.50 -31.22
N HIS A 22 9.06 -19.33 -30.19
CA HIS A 22 8.57 -18.96 -28.86
C HIS A 22 9.67 -18.20 -28.09
N PRO A 23 9.35 -17.07 -27.43
CA PRO A 23 10.32 -16.36 -26.62
C PRO A 23 10.85 -17.28 -25.51
N VAL A 24 12.17 -17.37 -25.36
CA VAL A 24 12.81 -18.22 -24.30
C VAL A 24 12.41 -17.81 -22.87
N HIS A 25 11.75 -16.68 -22.70
CA HIS A 25 11.20 -16.19 -21.43
C HIS A 25 9.66 -16.21 -21.39
N ALA A 26 9.01 -16.91 -22.34
CA ALA A 26 7.56 -17.03 -22.33
C ALA A 26 7.10 -17.69 -21.01
N LEU A 27 5.94 -17.25 -20.53
CA LEU A 27 5.34 -17.84 -19.34
C LEU A 27 5.06 -19.32 -19.56
N LEU A 28 5.19 -20.08 -18.49
CA LEU A 28 4.78 -21.48 -18.47
C LEU A 28 3.24 -21.55 -18.37
N PRO A 29 2.59 -22.61 -18.87
CA PRO A 29 1.13 -22.78 -18.77
C PRO A 29 0.61 -22.66 -17.33
N GLU A 30 1.33 -23.26 -16.38
CA GLU A 30 0.99 -23.18 -14.96
C GLU A 30 1.12 -21.77 -14.36
N GLU A 31 2.02 -20.94 -14.88
CA GLU A 31 2.15 -19.54 -14.46
C GLU A 31 0.97 -18.69 -14.96
N ILE A 32 0.46 -19.00 -16.17
CA ILE A 32 -0.76 -18.36 -16.69
C ILE A 32 -1.96 -18.74 -15.82
N THR A 33 -2.12 -20.02 -15.49
CA THR A 33 -3.17 -20.51 -14.59
C THR A 33 -3.09 -19.81 -13.23
N ALA A 34 -1.90 -19.73 -12.64
CA ALA A 34 -1.71 -19.06 -11.36
C ALA A 34 -2.06 -17.55 -11.41
N ILE A 35 -1.81 -16.86 -12.53
CA ILE A 35 -2.22 -15.46 -12.73
C ILE A 35 -3.75 -15.34 -12.72
N LEU A 36 -4.46 -16.24 -13.40
CA LEU A 36 -5.91 -16.25 -13.46
C LEU A 36 -6.51 -16.56 -12.09
N ASP A 37 -5.98 -17.55 -11.36
CA ASP A 37 -6.42 -17.92 -10.01
C ASP A 37 -6.21 -16.77 -9.00
N VAL A 38 -5.07 -16.08 -9.06
CA VAL A 38 -4.80 -14.88 -8.24
C VAL A 38 -5.82 -13.78 -8.57
N THR A 39 -6.15 -13.60 -9.86
CA THR A 39 -7.12 -12.58 -10.29
C THR A 39 -8.53 -12.91 -9.82
N GLU A 40 -8.96 -14.15 -9.93
CA GLU A 40 -10.28 -14.60 -9.46
C GLU A 40 -10.41 -14.42 -7.94
N ARG A 41 -9.41 -14.87 -7.19
CA ARG A 41 -9.42 -14.83 -5.72
C ARG A 41 -9.30 -13.43 -5.14
N TRP A 42 -8.45 -12.58 -5.71
CA TRP A 42 -8.04 -11.31 -5.13
C TRP A 42 -8.47 -10.08 -5.92
N GLY A 43 -9.01 -10.24 -7.13
CA GLY A 43 -9.36 -9.12 -8.02
C GLY A 43 -10.37 -8.14 -7.44
N ALA A 44 -11.27 -8.61 -6.56
CA ALA A 44 -12.24 -7.76 -5.87
C ALA A 44 -11.56 -6.88 -4.79
N ILE A 45 -10.48 -7.36 -4.17
CA ILE A 45 -9.72 -6.69 -3.11
C ILE A 45 -8.59 -5.85 -3.72
N ASP A 46 -7.73 -6.49 -4.50
CA ASP A 46 -6.57 -5.86 -5.14
C ASP A 46 -6.92 -5.39 -6.56
N ARG A 47 -7.75 -4.36 -6.67
CA ARG A 47 -8.35 -3.83 -7.92
C ARG A 47 -7.35 -3.24 -8.92
N SER A 48 -6.13 -3.77 -8.98
CA SER A 48 -5.07 -3.27 -9.85
C SER A 48 -4.14 -4.43 -10.25
N HIS A 49 -3.84 -4.53 -11.56
CA HIS A 49 -2.89 -5.53 -12.07
C HIS A 49 -1.52 -5.45 -11.37
N ARG A 50 -1.11 -4.26 -10.88
CA ARG A 50 0.14 -4.09 -10.12
C ARG A 50 0.04 -4.77 -8.76
N LYS A 51 -1.03 -4.50 -7.99
CA LYS A 51 -1.28 -5.16 -6.70
C LYS A 51 -1.38 -6.67 -6.88
N LEU A 52 -2.11 -7.16 -7.87
CA LEU A 52 -2.27 -8.59 -8.14
C LEU A 52 -0.95 -9.28 -8.48
N ALA A 53 -0.08 -8.66 -9.30
CA ALA A 53 1.25 -9.20 -9.57
C ALA A 53 2.10 -9.31 -8.29
N HIS A 54 2.03 -8.32 -7.41
CA HIS A 54 2.72 -8.35 -6.12
C HIS A 54 2.06 -9.32 -5.13
N ARG A 55 0.73 -9.48 -5.18
CA ARG A 55 -0.01 -10.49 -4.41
C ARG A 55 0.45 -11.91 -4.77
N GLY A 56 0.58 -12.21 -6.05
CA GLY A 56 1.07 -13.51 -6.51
C GLY A 56 2.46 -13.84 -5.96
N SER A 57 3.38 -12.89 -6.00
CA SER A 57 4.72 -13.07 -5.42
C SER A 57 4.75 -13.11 -3.90
N TYR A 58 3.88 -12.33 -3.23
CA TYR A 58 3.73 -12.32 -1.78
C TYR A 58 3.24 -13.68 -1.25
N GLN A 59 2.30 -14.29 -1.95
CA GLN A 59 1.79 -15.63 -1.63
C GLN A 59 2.68 -16.78 -2.12
N GLY A 60 3.76 -16.50 -2.83
CA GLY A 60 4.68 -17.51 -3.34
C GLY A 60 4.12 -18.35 -4.49
N VAL A 61 3.06 -17.90 -5.20
CA VAL A 61 2.41 -18.71 -6.24
C VAL A 61 2.87 -18.36 -7.66
N VAL A 62 3.16 -17.09 -7.95
CA VAL A 62 3.68 -16.67 -9.27
C VAL A 62 4.55 -15.42 -9.16
N TRP A 63 5.64 -15.40 -9.96
CA TRP A 63 6.59 -14.28 -10.01
C TRP A 63 6.67 -13.73 -11.42
N VAL A 64 5.94 -12.65 -11.67
CA VAL A 64 5.90 -11.96 -12.95
C VAL A 64 5.92 -10.45 -12.74
N SER A 65 6.38 -9.71 -13.77
CA SER A 65 6.29 -8.26 -13.72
C SER A 65 4.83 -7.79 -13.82
N PRO A 66 4.47 -6.62 -13.26
CA PRO A 66 3.13 -6.05 -13.44
C PRO A 66 2.72 -5.90 -14.91
N ALA A 67 3.66 -5.57 -15.80
CA ALA A 67 3.40 -5.46 -17.24
C ALA A 67 3.05 -6.83 -17.86
N THR A 68 3.74 -7.89 -17.43
CA THR A 68 3.45 -9.26 -17.87
C THR A 68 2.09 -9.71 -17.36
N PHE A 69 1.78 -9.45 -16.09
CA PHE A 69 0.48 -9.76 -15.49
C PHE A 69 -0.66 -9.07 -16.27
N ARG A 70 -0.53 -7.75 -16.54
CA ARG A 70 -1.50 -6.98 -17.34
C ARG A 70 -1.70 -7.57 -18.72
N ARG A 71 -0.63 -7.99 -19.39
CA ARG A 71 -0.73 -8.60 -20.74
C ARG A 71 -1.57 -9.86 -20.71
N VAL A 72 -1.35 -10.77 -19.75
CA VAL A 72 -2.15 -11.98 -19.60
C VAL A 72 -3.63 -11.65 -19.35
N LEU A 73 -3.94 -10.66 -18.49
CA LEU A 73 -5.31 -10.23 -18.27
C LEU A 73 -5.98 -9.74 -19.56
N ILE A 74 -5.27 -8.96 -20.40
CA ILE A 74 -5.80 -8.48 -21.69
C ILE A 74 -6.05 -9.65 -22.64
N GLU A 75 -5.10 -10.59 -22.73
CA GLU A 75 -5.22 -11.78 -23.60
C GLU A 75 -6.42 -12.66 -23.20
N HIS A 76 -6.81 -12.65 -21.92
CA HIS A 76 -7.97 -13.39 -21.39
C HIS A 76 -9.25 -12.55 -21.23
N GLY A 77 -9.26 -11.29 -21.71
CA GLY A 77 -10.42 -10.39 -21.64
C GLY A 77 -10.75 -9.88 -20.22
N LEU A 78 -9.81 -10.00 -19.27
CA LEU A 78 -9.93 -9.62 -17.87
C LEU A 78 -9.25 -8.27 -17.59
N THR A 79 -9.79 -7.16 -18.14
CA THR A 79 -9.21 -5.83 -17.91
C THR A 79 -9.77 -5.19 -16.65
N LEU A 80 -8.89 -4.71 -15.77
CA LEU A 80 -9.25 -3.92 -14.59
C LEU A 80 -9.34 -2.43 -14.96
N PRO A 81 -10.21 -1.64 -14.29
CA PRO A 81 -10.32 -0.21 -14.55
C PRO A 81 -8.97 0.50 -14.36
N GLU A 82 -8.59 1.38 -15.29
CA GLU A 82 -7.40 2.22 -15.14
C GLU A 82 -7.70 3.39 -14.21
N LEU A 83 -6.91 3.54 -13.14
CA LEU A 83 -6.97 4.71 -12.28
C LEU A 83 -6.26 5.88 -12.97
N GLN A 84 -6.93 7.04 -13.01
CA GLN A 84 -6.36 8.29 -13.54
C GLN A 84 -5.11 8.70 -12.74
N PRO A 85 -3.99 9.06 -13.39
CA PRO A 85 -2.81 9.54 -12.68
C PRO A 85 -3.09 10.89 -12.01
N ARG A 86 -2.72 11.03 -10.73
CA ARG A 86 -2.82 12.29 -10.00
C ARG A 86 -1.66 13.23 -10.40
N SER A 87 -1.93 14.55 -10.45
CA SER A 87 -0.90 15.56 -10.69
C SER A 87 0.15 15.57 -9.57
N ARG A 88 1.42 15.78 -9.91
CA ARG A 88 2.49 15.94 -8.91
C ARG A 88 2.38 17.33 -8.28
N SER A 89 2.44 17.39 -6.94
CA SER A 89 2.47 18.62 -6.16
C SER A 89 3.86 18.89 -5.59
N GLU A 90 4.19 20.17 -5.35
CA GLU A 90 5.41 20.53 -4.63
C GLU A 90 5.34 20.05 -3.18
N LYS A 91 6.40 19.39 -2.72
CA LYS A 91 6.50 18.84 -1.36
C LYS A 91 7.04 19.90 -0.40
N ARG A 92 6.41 20.07 0.76
CA ARG A 92 6.97 20.82 1.88
C ARG A 92 8.09 20.00 2.52
N PRO A 93 9.27 20.59 2.82
CA PRO A 93 10.33 19.85 3.52
C PRO A 93 9.89 19.50 4.94
N TRP A 94 10.24 18.30 5.35
CA TRP A 94 10.07 17.83 6.71
C TRP A 94 11.13 18.46 7.62
N PRO A 95 10.90 18.53 8.97
CA PRO A 95 11.93 18.98 9.88
C PRO A 95 13.21 18.16 9.78
N ASP A 96 14.37 18.81 9.81
CA ASP A 96 15.69 18.17 9.64
C ASP A 96 16.02 17.13 10.72
N TRP A 97 15.43 17.27 11.92
CA TRP A 97 15.61 16.32 13.03
C TRP A 97 14.80 15.03 12.86
N LEU A 98 13.91 14.95 11.88
CA LEU A 98 12.98 13.84 11.73
C LEU A 98 13.68 12.60 11.17
N VAL A 99 13.62 11.51 11.92
CA VAL A 99 14.07 10.20 11.45
C VAL A 99 12.92 9.50 10.73
N TRP A 100 13.16 9.08 9.49
CA TRP A 100 12.16 8.37 8.68
C TRP A 100 12.10 6.89 9.06
N ALA A 101 11.34 6.57 10.11
CA ALA A 101 11.16 5.23 10.65
C ALA A 101 9.73 5.06 11.19
N PRO A 102 9.23 3.83 11.33
CA PRO A 102 7.96 3.58 12.00
C PRO A 102 7.91 4.23 13.38
N ASN A 103 6.73 4.69 13.77
CA ASN A 103 6.49 5.38 15.04
C ASN A 103 7.33 6.64 15.24
N ARG A 104 7.59 7.38 14.13
CA ARG A 104 8.23 8.70 14.15
C ARG A 104 7.35 9.80 13.57
N ILE A 105 6.43 9.44 12.68
CA ILE A 105 5.51 10.39 12.06
C ILE A 105 4.14 9.75 12.01
N TRP A 106 3.20 10.31 12.74
CA TRP A 106 1.81 9.91 12.68
C TRP A 106 0.98 10.99 12.00
N ILE A 107 0.08 10.58 11.13
CA ILE A 107 -1.00 11.44 10.64
C ILE A 107 -2.28 11.05 11.38
N TRP A 108 -3.10 12.04 11.67
CA TRP A 108 -4.40 11.81 12.29
C TRP A 108 -5.44 12.77 11.74
N ASP A 109 -6.66 12.30 11.68
CA ASP A 109 -7.79 13.03 11.10
C ASP A 109 -9.09 12.50 11.65
N ALA A 110 -10.18 13.23 11.41
CA ALA A 110 -11.53 12.85 11.74
C ALA A 110 -12.39 12.74 10.49
N THR A 111 -13.29 11.75 10.47
CA THR A 111 -14.31 11.63 9.43
C THR A 111 -15.67 11.36 10.03
N HIS A 112 -16.73 11.76 9.32
CA HIS A 112 -18.10 11.59 9.77
C HIS A 112 -18.77 10.39 9.09
N PHE A 113 -19.41 9.55 9.91
CA PHE A 113 -20.35 8.51 9.48
C PHE A 113 -21.76 9.02 9.73
N THR A 114 -22.32 9.70 8.73
CA THR A 114 -23.55 10.50 8.88
C THR A 114 -24.79 9.66 9.23
N ARG A 115 -24.89 8.43 8.70
CA ARG A 115 -26.01 7.53 9.06
C ARG A 115 -25.93 7.04 10.50
N CYS A 116 -24.72 6.86 11.02
CA CYS A 116 -24.49 6.47 12.40
C CYS A 116 -24.51 7.68 13.36
N ARG A 117 -24.42 8.90 12.83
CA ARG A 117 -24.23 10.15 13.60
C ARG A 117 -23.02 10.05 14.53
N ARG A 118 -21.89 9.61 13.99
CA ARG A 118 -20.64 9.47 14.72
C ARG A 118 -19.50 10.12 13.95
N VAL A 119 -18.55 10.61 14.72
CA VAL A 119 -17.23 11.03 14.26
C VAL A 119 -16.27 9.87 14.53
N CYS A 120 -15.43 9.57 13.58
CA CYS A 120 -14.37 8.58 13.71
C CYS A 120 -13.02 9.28 13.55
N PHE A 121 -12.21 9.26 14.59
CA PHE A 121 -10.82 9.68 14.55
C PHE A 121 -9.94 8.48 14.21
N ALA A 122 -8.87 8.70 13.49
CA ALA A 122 -7.88 7.66 13.20
C ALA A 122 -6.46 8.21 13.23
N ILE A 123 -5.52 7.37 13.67
CA ILE A 123 -4.08 7.61 13.60
C ILE A 123 -3.47 6.60 12.63
N VAL A 124 -2.62 7.08 11.72
CA VAL A 124 -1.89 6.26 10.75
C VAL A 124 -0.41 6.63 10.77
N ASP A 125 0.44 5.63 10.87
CA ASP A 125 1.89 5.81 10.71
C ASP A 125 2.24 6.13 9.25
N VAL A 126 2.97 7.21 9.03
CA VAL A 126 3.30 7.71 7.68
C VAL A 126 4.29 6.80 6.97
N VAL A 127 5.20 6.17 7.70
CA VAL A 127 6.28 5.38 7.12
C VAL A 127 5.78 3.99 6.73
N SER A 128 5.16 3.28 7.67
CA SER A 128 4.66 1.93 7.46
C SER A 128 3.25 1.86 6.84
N ARG A 129 2.50 2.96 6.87
CA ARG A 129 1.07 3.00 6.50
C ARG A 129 0.16 2.26 7.48
N LYS A 130 0.65 1.84 8.63
CA LYS A 130 -0.12 1.13 9.64
C LYS A 130 -1.21 2.05 10.21
N TRP A 131 -2.43 1.57 10.20
CA TRP A 131 -3.54 2.19 10.91
C TRP A 131 -3.44 1.82 12.38
N ILE A 132 -2.85 2.73 13.17
CA ILE A 132 -2.48 2.50 14.56
C ILE A 132 -3.72 2.33 15.42
N ASP A 133 -4.60 3.35 15.41
CA ASP A 133 -5.78 3.33 16.26
C ASP A 133 -6.97 4.08 15.68
N THR A 134 -8.15 3.87 16.31
CA THR A 134 -9.43 4.43 15.91
C THR A 134 -10.31 4.70 17.13
N LEU A 135 -10.87 5.89 17.20
CA LEU A 135 -11.87 6.25 18.20
C LEU A 135 -13.18 6.69 17.52
N VAL A 136 -14.28 6.05 17.88
CA VAL A 136 -15.62 6.45 17.43
C VAL A 136 -16.32 7.25 18.56
N SER A 137 -16.81 8.45 18.25
CA SER A 137 -17.41 9.35 19.23
C SER A 137 -18.69 10.03 18.71
N ILE A 138 -19.47 10.57 19.62
CA ILE A 138 -20.60 11.47 19.31
C ILE A 138 -20.07 12.87 18.98
N GLU A 139 -19.01 13.28 19.65
CA GLU A 139 -18.48 14.63 19.64
C GLU A 139 -17.06 14.66 19.06
N GLU A 140 -16.75 15.76 18.41
CA GLU A 140 -15.41 16.07 17.91
C GLU A 140 -14.75 17.09 18.84
N THR A 141 -14.17 16.60 19.96
CA THR A 141 -13.58 17.44 21.00
C THR A 141 -12.13 17.05 21.29
N VAL A 142 -11.43 17.94 21.99
CA VAL A 142 -10.03 17.74 22.42
C VAL A 142 -9.88 16.50 23.30
N THR A 143 -10.87 16.19 24.13
CA THR A 143 -10.84 15.01 25.01
C THR A 143 -10.73 13.71 24.19
N GLN A 144 -11.45 13.61 23.07
CA GLN A 144 -11.36 12.45 22.18
C GLN A 144 -9.99 12.33 21.55
N VAL A 145 -9.38 13.46 21.19
CA VAL A 145 -8.00 13.48 20.66
C VAL A 145 -7.02 12.94 21.70
N GLN A 146 -7.13 13.39 22.95
CA GLN A 146 -6.28 12.91 24.06
C GLN A 146 -6.44 11.39 24.26
N VAL A 147 -7.68 10.90 24.39
CA VAL A 147 -7.96 9.47 24.56
C VAL A 147 -7.40 8.64 23.39
N LEU A 148 -7.55 9.11 22.15
CA LEU A 148 -7.01 8.43 20.98
C LEU A 148 -5.47 8.34 21.02
N PHE A 149 -4.79 9.43 21.37
CA PHE A 149 -3.33 9.45 21.42
C PHE A 149 -2.80 8.66 22.62
N ASP A 150 -3.42 8.73 23.80
CA ASP A 150 -3.03 7.94 24.97
C ASP A 150 -3.06 6.44 24.64
N HIS A 151 -4.16 5.97 24.04
CA HIS A 151 -4.31 4.57 23.63
C HIS A 151 -3.35 4.17 22.51
N ALA A 152 -3.14 5.04 21.52
CA ALA A 152 -2.21 4.78 20.44
C ALA A 152 -0.74 4.70 20.91
N LEU A 153 -0.34 5.58 21.84
CA LEU A 153 0.98 5.54 22.46
C LEU A 153 1.20 4.28 23.30
N GLU A 154 0.15 3.81 24.00
CA GLU A 154 0.18 2.57 24.76
C GLU A 154 0.32 1.34 23.83
N ILE A 155 -0.52 1.24 22.78
CA ILE A 155 -0.47 0.13 21.80
C ILE A 155 0.91 -0.02 21.16
N GLU A 156 1.59 1.09 20.90
CA GLU A 156 2.87 1.13 20.21
C GLU A 156 4.08 1.18 21.17
N ASP A 157 3.88 0.97 22.47
CA ASP A 157 4.90 0.99 23.53
C ASP A 157 5.74 2.28 23.53
N LEU A 158 5.12 3.42 23.13
CA LEU A 158 5.82 4.69 23.04
C LEU A 158 5.90 5.47 24.34
N LEU A 159 5.09 5.11 25.35
CA LEU A 159 5.11 5.74 26.67
C LEU A 159 6.48 5.58 27.34
N GLU A 160 7.17 4.47 27.10
CA GLU A 160 8.55 4.24 27.61
C GLU A 160 9.58 5.24 27.06
N ARG A 161 9.27 5.93 25.95
CA ARG A 161 10.12 6.99 25.37
C ARG A 161 9.97 8.33 26.09
N LEU A 162 8.97 8.47 26.94
CA LEU A 162 8.72 9.68 27.74
C LEU A 162 9.58 9.61 29.02
N THR A 163 10.89 9.82 28.88
CA THR A 163 11.82 9.86 30.01
C THR A 163 11.89 11.26 30.60
N ASP A 164 12.19 11.36 31.92
CA ASP A 164 12.36 12.64 32.59
C ASP A 164 13.44 13.50 31.90
N GLU A 165 14.58 12.87 31.53
CA GLU A 165 15.66 13.54 30.79
C GLU A 165 15.16 14.21 29.49
N ARG A 166 14.24 13.57 28.77
CA ARG A 166 13.67 14.11 27.55
C ARG A 166 12.67 15.23 27.85
N LEU A 167 11.85 15.08 28.86
CA LEU A 167 10.85 16.07 29.27
C LEU A 167 11.49 17.34 29.82
N ASP A 168 12.68 17.23 30.40
CA ASP A 168 13.49 18.35 30.92
C ASP A 168 14.20 19.16 29.79
N LEU A 169 14.24 18.65 28.56
CA LEU A 169 14.77 19.41 27.43
C LEU A 169 13.93 20.63 27.12
N ASP A 170 14.56 21.67 26.59
CA ASP A 170 13.87 22.84 26.08
C ASP A 170 12.77 22.41 25.07
N PRO A 171 11.57 23.01 25.12
CA PRO A 171 10.52 22.70 24.16
C PRO A 171 10.93 22.73 22.68
N ASP A 172 11.90 23.57 22.34
CA ASP A 172 12.42 23.71 20.98
C ASP A 172 13.61 22.79 20.67
N ASP A 173 14.10 21.99 21.66
CA ASP A 173 15.18 21.04 21.43
C ASP A 173 14.74 19.90 20.48
N PRO A 174 15.44 19.70 19.34
CA PRO A 174 15.06 18.68 18.35
C PRO A 174 15.09 17.23 18.87
N ARG A 175 15.72 16.98 20.04
CA ARG A 175 15.75 15.66 20.69
C ARG A 175 14.52 15.39 21.56
N ARG A 176 13.77 16.47 21.95
CA ARG A 176 12.62 16.36 22.82
C ARG A 176 11.47 15.52 22.22
N PRO A 177 11.06 15.72 20.95
CA PRO A 177 9.91 14.99 20.41
C PRO A 177 10.17 13.48 20.28
N ILE A 178 9.22 12.67 20.76
CA ILE A 178 9.21 11.22 20.53
C ILE A 178 8.69 10.89 19.14
N LEU A 179 7.76 11.70 18.61
CA LEU A 179 7.20 11.62 17.27
C LEU A 179 6.68 12.98 16.78
N LEU A 180 6.41 13.06 15.49
CA LEU A 180 5.72 14.18 14.84
C LEU A 180 4.28 13.81 14.54
N ALA A 181 3.32 14.53 15.09
CA ALA A 181 1.90 14.40 14.75
C ALA A 181 1.52 15.41 13.67
N VAL A 182 0.97 14.94 12.58
CA VAL A 182 0.53 15.74 11.43
C VAL A 182 -0.99 15.70 11.34
N SER A 183 -1.62 16.85 11.24
CA SER A 183 -3.08 16.99 11.08
C SER A 183 -3.42 18.13 10.13
N ASP A 184 -4.70 18.29 9.84
CA ASP A 184 -5.22 19.54 9.29
C ASP A 184 -5.27 20.65 10.37
N ASN A 185 -5.89 21.78 10.05
CA ASN A 185 -6.09 22.90 10.96
C ASN A 185 -7.50 22.94 11.57
N GLY A 186 -8.16 21.79 11.69
CA GLY A 186 -9.48 21.68 12.32
C GLY A 186 -9.49 22.22 13.76
N PRO A 187 -10.66 22.62 14.30
CA PRO A 187 -10.74 23.21 15.63
C PRO A 187 -10.15 22.33 16.75
N PRO A 188 -10.39 20.99 16.80
CA PRO A 188 -9.78 20.13 17.82
C PRO A 188 -8.26 20.01 17.64
N MET A 189 -7.78 20.07 16.40
CA MET A 189 -6.36 19.92 16.05
C MET A 189 -5.53 21.14 16.47
N SER A 190 -6.10 22.33 16.32
CA SER A 190 -5.43 23.61 16.59
C SER A 190 -5.70 24.18 17.98
N ALA A 191 -6.55 23.52 18.81
CA ALA A 191 -6.90 23.99 20.14
C ALA A 191 -5.67 24.13 21.06
N HIS A 192 -5.67 25.16 21.92
CA HIS A 192 -4.58 25.36 22.89
C HIS A 192 -4.39 24.14 23.83
N THR A 193 -5.49 23.52 24.24
CA THR A 193 -5.48 22.32 25.08
C THR A 193 -4.87 21.10 24.39
N THR A 194 -5.11 20.93 23.07
CA THR A 194 -4.46 19.90 22.26
C THR A 194 -2.95 20.15 22.20
N ARG A 195 -2.54 21.40 21.95
CA ARG A 195 -1.12 21.75 21.94
C ARG A 195 -0.44 21.53 23.28
N ALA A 196 -1.09 21.89 24.38
CA ALA A 196 -0.57 21.66 25.73
C ALA A 196 -0.41 20.16 26.01
N TYR A 197 -1.40 19.34 25.64
CA TYR A 197 -1.31 17.89 25.75
C TYR A 197 -0.17 17.30 24.92
N MET A 198 -0.07 17.67 23.64
CA MET A 198 0.99 17.18 22.76
C MET A 198 2.38 17.55 23.30
N ALA A 199 2.54 18.78 23.83
CA ALA A 199 3.79 19.21 24.46
C ALA A 199 4.11 18.39 25.72
N LEU A 200 3.10 18.04 26.54
CA LEU A 200 3.25 17.17 27.71
C LEU A 200 3.72 15.77 27.31
N MET A 201 3.20 15.23 26.21
CA MET A 201 3.56 13.92 25.67
C MET A 201 4.80 13.96 24.79
N ALA A 202 5.55 15.07 24.77
CA ALA A 202 6.72 15.28 23.91
C ALA A 202 6.44 14.96 22.43
N ILE A 203 5.26 15.32 21.94
CA ILE A 203 4.83 15.16 20.55
C ILE A 203 4.96 16.52 19.86
N ALA A 204 5.75 16.58 18.79
CA ALA A 204 5.78 17.75 17.92
C ALA A 204 4.55 17.77 17.02
N GLN A 205 3.99 18.95 16.78
CA GLN A 205 2.84 19.11 15.89
C GLN A 205 3.25 19.77 14.56
N HIS A 206 2.70 19.24 13.47
CA HIS A 206 2.78 19.85 12.16
C HIS A 206 1.39 19.95 11.55
N HIS A 207 0.99 21.18 11.26
CA HIS A 207 -0.29 21.45 10.61
C HIS A 207 -0.07 21.70 9.12
N GLY A 208 -0.88 21.10 8.26
CA GLY A 208 -0.92 21.44 6.84
C GLY A 208 -1.25 22.92 6.63
N ARG A 209 -0.75 23.53 5.56
CA ARG A 209 -1.08 24.94 5.23
C ARG A 209 -2.56 25.06 4.90
N PRO A 210 -3.28 26.06 5.45
CA PRO A 210 -4.67 26.28 5.12
C PRO A 210 -4.87 26.44 3.60
N GLY A 211 -5.82 25.70 3.03
CA GLY A 211 -6.13 25.78 1.60
C GLY A 211 -5.11 25.18 0.64
N VAL A 212 -4.12 24.44 1.13
CA VAL A 212 -3.17 23.68 0.31
C VAL A 212 -3.47 22.18 0.42
N PRO A 213 -4.29 21.62 -0.48
CA PRO A 213 -4.71 20.21 -0.44
C PRO A 213 -3.55 19.21 -0.43
N GLN A 214 -2.40 19.66 -0.89
CA GLN A 214 -1.20 18.83 -1.07
C GLN A 214 -0.51 18.48 0.25
N ASP A 215 -0.61 19.36 1.26
CA ASP A 215 -0.06 19.12 2.59
C ASP A 215 -0.97 18.16 3.40
N GLN A 216 -2.24 18.04 2.99
CA GLN A 216 -3.28 17.21 3.61
C GLN A 216 -3.59 15.92 2.82
N ALA A 217 -3.06 15.80 1.60
CA ALA A 217 -3.39 14.72 0.66
C ALA A 217 -3.19 13.29 1.23
N TRP A 218 -2.38 13.15 2.25
CA TRP A 218 -2.11 11.86 2.89
C TRP A 218 -3.23 11.44 3.82
N ILE A 219 -3.82 12.40 4.53
CA ILE A 219 -4.91 12.20 5.50
C ILE A 219 -6.24 12.08 4.78
N GLU A 220 -6.56 13.03 3.90
CA GLU A 220 -7.76 13.00 3.08
C GLU A 220 -7.84 11.71 2.24
N SER A 221 -6.67 11.23 1.76
CA SER A 221 -6.61 9.99 0.99
C SER A 221 -6.85 8.74 1.84
N PHE A 222 -6.53 8.73 3.14
CA PHE A 222 -6.73 7.56 4.01
C PHE A 222 -8.23 7.23 4.14
N PHE A 223 -9.04 8.14 4.68
CA PHE A 223 -10.48 7.90 4.83
C PHE A 223 -11.19 7.75 3.48
N GLY A 224 -10.74 8.48 2.45
CA GLY A 224 -11.24 8.31 1.10
C GLY A 224 -11.02 6.87 0.58
N HIS A 225 -9.86 6.27 0.84
CA HIS A 225 -9.59 4.87 0.49
C HIS A 225 -10.39 3.90 1.35
N VAL A 226 -10.46 4.11 2.67
CA VAL A 226 -11.25 3.27 3.56
C VAL A 226 -12.71 3.22 3.14
N LYS A 227 -13.35 4.36 2.91
CA LYS A 227 -14.74 4.44 2.48
C LYS A 227 -14.96 3.87 1.06
N ALA A 228 -14.00 4.01 0.17
CA ALA A 228 -14.09 3.46 -1.18
C ALA A 228 -13.88 1.94 -1.24
N GLU A 229 -12.98 1.40 -0.41
CA GLU A 229 -12.69 -0.03 -0.36
C GLU A 229 -13.73 -0.79 0.51
N TRP A 230 -14.27 -0.15 1.55
CA TRP A 230 -15.31 -0.70 2.45
C TRP A 230 -16.56 0.20 2.51
N PRO A 231 -17.32 0.35 1.40
CA PRO A 231 -18.45 1.29 1.31
C PRO A 231 -19.62 0.96 2.24
N HIS A 232 -19.71 -0.27 2.73
CA HIS A 232 -20.73 -0.69 3.69
C HIS A 232 -20.62 0.05 5.03
N LEU A 233 -19.44 0.53 5.42
CA LEU A 233 -19.25 1.36 6.62
C LEU A 233 -20.16 2.60 6.63
N GLU A 234 -20.37 3.22 5.47
CA GLU A 234 -21.23 4.39 5.30
C GLU A 234 -22.74 4.06 5.50
N THR A 235 -23.11 2.78 5.46
CA THR A 235 -24.53 2.33 5.61
C THR A 235 -24.89 1.94 7.03
N ILE A 236 -23.90 1.76 7.92
CA ILE A 236 -24.11 1.34 9.30
C ILE A 236 -24.79 2.46 10.08
N THR A 237 -25.83 2.10 10.85
CA THR A 237 -26.59 3.02 11.72
C THR A 237 -26.36 2.79 13.21
N ASN A 238 -25.89 1.61 13.58
CA ASN A 238 -25.62 1.24 14.98
C ASN A 238 -24.15 1.57 15.35
N PRO A 239 -23.90 2.38 16.39
CA PRO A 239 -22.55 2.77 16.78
C PRO A 239 -21.64 1.60 17.17
N THR A 240 -22.13 0.65 17.96
CA THR A 240 -21.36 -0.51 18.40
C THR A 240 -20.98 -1.42 17.22
N LEU A 241 -21.89 -1.56 16.24
CA LEU A 241 -21.59 -2.28 15.02
C LEU A 241 -20.56 -1.53 14.17
N LEU A 242 -20.61 -0.19 14.11
CA LEU A 242 -19.62 0.62 13.41
C LEU A 242 -18.23 0.45 14.03
N GLU A 243 -18.11 0.50 15.35
CA GLU A 243 -16.84 0.29 16.07
C GLU A 243 -16.27 -1.10 15.79
N ALA A 244 -17.08 -2.15 15.92
CA ALA A 244 -16.65 -3.53 15.66
C ALA A 244 -16.20 -3.70 14.20
N GLU A 245 -16.94 -3.12 13.25
CA GLU A 245 -16.61 -3.23 11.84
C GLU A 245 -15.38 -2.41 11.46
N LEU A 246 -15.18 -1.23 12.05
CA LEU A 246 -13.94 -0.45 11.88
C LEU A 246 -12.72 -1.21 12.44
N ALA A 247 -12.86 -1.88 13.58
CA ALA A 247 -11.79 -2.72 14.14
C ALA A 247 -11.43 -3.89 13.21
N ARG A 248 -12.44 -4.56 12.62
CA ARG A 248 -12.25 -5.60 11.62
C ARG A 248 -11.54 -5.07 10.37
N VAL A 249 -12.02 -3.93 9.85
CA VAL A 249 -11.43 -3.27 8.68
C VAL A 249 -10.00 -2.84 8.95
N ARG A 250 -9.70 -2.30 10.14
CA ARG A 250 -8.34 -1.95 10.55
C ARG A 250 -7.41 -3.17 10.52
N THR A 251 -7.87 -4.31 11.04
CA THR A 251 -7.10 -5.54 11.00
C THR A 251 -6.82 -5.98 9.55
N GLU A 252 -7.84 -5.98 8.69
CA GLU A 252 -7.70 -6.33 7.28
C GLU A 252 -6.79 -5.34 6.54
N TYR A 253 -6.94 -4.04 6.81
CA TYR A 253 -6.09 -2.98 6.27
C TYR A 253 -4.61 -3.19 6.63
N ASN A 254 -4.31 -3.53 7.87
CA ASN A 254 -2.94 -3.68 8.34
C ASN A 254 -2.30 -4.99 7.92
N SER A 255 -3.03 -6.12 7.99
CA SER A 255 -2.46 -7.45 7.80
C SER A 255 -2.64 -8.03 6.40
N VAL A 256 -3.58 -7.51 5.59
CA VAL A 256 -3.93 -8.10 4.29
C VAL A 256 -3.70 -7.14 3.12
N ARG A 257 -4.01 -5.86 3.30
CA ARG A 257 -3.95 -4.87 2.23
C ARG A 257 -2.51 -4.56 1.82
N LEU A 258 -2.19 -4.70 0.52
CA LEU A 258 -0.89 -4.32 -0.02
C LEU A 258 -0.85 -2.82 -0.39
N HIS A 259 0.17 -2.12 0.07
CA HIS A 259 0.36 -0.70 -0.16
C HIS A 259 1.45 -0.39 -1.20
N GLU A 260 1.09 0.34 -2.26
CA GLU A 260 2.03 0.75 -3.31
C GLU A 260 3.19 1.59 -2.76
N ALA A 261 2.88 2.53 -1.86
CA ALA A 261 3.87 3.47 -1.32
C ALA A 261 5.00 2.81 -0.50
N ILE A 262 4.78 1.61 0.00
CA ILE A 262 5.76 0.80 0.75
C ILE A 262 6.20 -0.45 -0.03
N GLY A 263 6.07 -0.42 -1.36
CA GLY A 263 6.54 -1.49 -2.23
C GLY A 263 5.68 -2.75 -2.21
N TYR A 264 4.37 -2.60 -2.03
CA TYR A 264 3.38 -3.70 -2.04
C TYR A 264 3.68 -4.77 -1.00
N VAL A 265 3.94 -4.34 0.22
CA VAL A 265 3.88 -5.16 1.43
C VAL A 265 2.68 -4.72 2.29
N THR A 266 2.35 -5.47 3.33
CA THR A 266 1.30 -5.06 4.27
C THR A 266 1.85 -4.00 5.23
N PRO A 267 1.00 -3.11 5.78
CA PRO A 267 1.42 -2.18 6.82
C PRO A 267 2.09 -2.84 8.03
N ASP A 268 1.55 -3.97 8.50
CA ASP A 268 2.14 -4.70 9.63
C ASP A 268 3.55 -5.22 9.29
N ASP A 269 3.76 -5.79 8.09
CA ASP A 269 5.08 -6.26 7.68
C ASP A 269 6.11 -5.13 7.59
N GLU A 270 5.71 -3.97 7.07
CA GLU A 270 6.59 -2.80 7.02
C GLU A 270 6.87 -2.25 8.41
N HIS A 271 5.85 -2.15 9.26
CA HIS A 271 5.94 -1.61 10.61
C HIS A 271 6.89 -2.44 11.50
N GLU A 272 6.82 -3.76 11.37
CA GLU A 272 7.64 -4.72 12.11
C GLU A 272 9.01 -5.00 11.45
N GLY A 273 9.36 -4.26 10.39
CA GLY A 273 10.67 -4.35 9.73
C GLY A 273 10.83 -5.55 8.79
N ARG A 274 9.76 -6.31 8.49
CA ARG A 274 9.82 -7.46 7.56
C ARG A 274 9.76 -7.03 6.08
N GLY A 275 9.37 -5.80 5.80
CA GLY A 275 9.12 -5.31 4.44
C GLY A 275 10.28 -5.50 3.47
N GLU A 276 11.52 -5.20 3.89
CA GLU A 276 12.69 -5.37 3.01
C GLU A 276 12.99 -6.84 2.69
N ALA A 277 12.84 -7.74 3.65
CA ALA A 277 13.01 -9.17 3.42
C ALA A 277 11.98 -9.70 2.41
N ILE A 278 10.73 -9.25 2.48
CA ILE A 278 9.67 -9.61 1.54
C ILE A 278 9.98 -9.06 0.13
N ARG A 279 10.43 -7.81 0.02
CA ARG A 279 10.83 -7.22 -1.25
C ARG A 279 12.03 -7.97 -1.85
N GLN A 280 13.01 -8.38 -1.04
CA GLN A 280 14.14 -9.17 -1.50
C GLN A 280 13.69 -10.58 -1.97
N ALA A 281 12.89 -11.29 -1.19
CA ALA A 281 12.34 -12.59 -1.57
C ALA A 281 11.57 -12.55 -2.91
N ARG A 282 10.88 -11.42 -3.17
CA ARG A 282 10.21 -11.17 -4.45
C ARG A 282 11.21 -11.03 -5.61
N ARG A 283 12.29 -10.27 -5.42
CA ARG A 283 13.38 -10.13 -6.43
C ARG A 283 13.97 -11.50 -6.76
N ASP A 284 14.36 -12.25 -5.74
CA ASP A 284 14.92 -13.60 -5.90
C ASP A 284 13.94 -14.57 -6.57
N GLY A 285 12.65 -14.44 -6.25
CA GLY A 285 11.57 -15.21 -6.90
C GLY A 285 11.45 -14.91 -8.39
N LEU A 286 11.54 -13.64 -8.79
CA LEU A 286 11.53 -13.24 -10.20
C LEU A 286 12.72 -13.83 -10.97
N ASP A 287 13.92 -13.84 -10.37
CA ASP A 287 15.12 -14.41 -10.99
C ASP A 287 15.01 -15.94 -11.13
N ARG A 288 14.54 -16.63 -10.08
CA ARG A 288 14.28 -18.09 -10.15
C ARG A 288 13.22 -18.44 -11.20
N ALA A 289 12.13 -17.69 -11.27
CA ALA A 289 11.09 -17.90 -12.27
C ALA A 289 11.61 -17.68 -13.69
N ARG A 290 12.45 -16.65 -13.89
CA ARG A 290 13.11 -16.40 -15.16
C ARG A 290 14.02 -17.57 -15.58
N GLN A 291 14.85 -18.08 -14.67
CA GLN A 291 15.74 -19.21 -14.94
C GLN A 291 14.94 -20.48 -15.27
N ARG A 292 13.89 -20.78 -14.52
CA ARG A 292 13.00 -21.93 -14.75
C ARG A 292 12.36 -21.89 -16.15
N ARG A 293 11.91 -20.71 -16.60
CA ARG A 293 11.38 -20.54 -17.98
C ARG A 293 12.44 -20.83 -19.05
N LEU A 294 13.66 -20.28 -18.85
CA LEU A 294 14.79 -20.55 -19.76
C LEU A 294 15.09 -22.03 -19.91
N ASP A 295 15.18 -22.74 -18.78
CA ASP A 295 15.50 -24.16 -18.75
C ASP A 295 14.39 -25.01 -19.41
N TYR A 296 13.13 -24.66 -19.13
CA TYR A 296 11.97 -25.30 -19.76
C TYR A 296 12.02 -25.16 -21.28
N HIS A 297 12.13 -23.95 -21.79
CA HIS A 297 12.09 -23.71 -23.23
C HIS A 297 13.32 -24.27 -23.98
N ARG A 298 14.50 -24.29 -23.34
CA ARG A 298 15.69 -24.95 -23.91
C ARG A 298 15.50 -26.47 -24.06
N ARG A 299 14.92 -27.13 -23.06
CA ARG A 299 14.64 -28.57 -23.11
C ARG A 299 13.62 -28.89 -24.20
N THR A 300 12.55 -28.10 -24.30
CA THR A 300 11.49 -28.30 -25.29
C THR A 300 11.99 -28.04 -26.71
N SER A 301 12.88 -27.04 -26.91
CA SER A 301 13.48 -26.77 -28.23
C SER A 301 14.46 -27.86 -28.69
N ASN A 302 15.11 -28.56 -27.74
CA ASN A 302 16.04 -29.66 -28.06
C ASN A 302 15.34 -31.01 -28.24
N ASN A 303 14.05 -31.13 -27.94
CA ASN A 303 13.25 -32.36 -28.09
C ASN A 303 11.94 -32.05 -28.85
N PRO A 304 11.98 -31.91 -30.18
CA PRO A 304 10.81 -31.57 -30.99
C PRO A 304 9.78 -32.68 -31.16
N SER A 305 10.06 -33.90 -30.67
CA SER A 305 9.10 -35.01 -30.67
C SER A 305 8.32 -35.05 -29.38
N GLY A 306 7.10 -34.48 -29.45
CA GLY A 306 6.07 -34.26 -28.43
C GLY A 306 5.75 -35.38 -27.45
N GLU A 307 6.53 -35.54 -26.42
CA GLU A 307 6.05 -36.14 -25.17
C GLU A 307 6.16 -35.10 -24.05
N THR A 308 5.00 -34.61 -23.61
CA THR A 308 4.90 -33.76 -22.42
C THR A 308 5.35 -34.60 -21.22
N PRO A 309 6.41 -34.23 -20.47
CA PRO A 309 6.76 -34.96 -19.26
C PRO A 309 5.63 -34.76 -18.24
N CYS A 310 4.99 -35.85 -17.81
CA CYS A 310 4.14 -35.86 -16.63
C CYS A 310 5.00 -35.44 -15.43
N ILE A 311 4.67 -34.33 -14.82
CA ILE A 311 5.25 -33.88 -13.55
C ILE A 311 4.49 -34.58 -12.43
N GLY A 312 5.18 -35.51 -11.74
CA GLY A 312 4.73 -36.12 -10.49
C GLY A 312 4.91 -35.13 -9.32
#